data_2e7ef171e3ab6f253061b8d03ee96023
#
_entry.id   2e7ef171e3ab6f253061b8d03ee96023
#
_cell.length_a   1.000
_cell.length_b   1.000
_cell.length_c   1.000
_cell.angle_alpha   90.00
_cell.angle_beta   90.00
_cell.angle_gamma   90.00
#
_symmetry.space_group_name_H-M   'P 1'
#
loop_
_entity.id
_entity.type
_entity.pdbx_description
1 polymer ?
#
loop_
_entity_poly.entity_id
_entity_poly.type
_entity_poly.pdbx_seq_one_letter_code
_entity_poly.pdbx_strand_id
1 'polypeptide(L)'
;MNLFSFLSAVTAPKSLWVTLINWIQESVGNLGWTIILVTVLIKLVTTPLDFWVKFSSKKQTLLQQKCSPQVAKLQKKFGNNRQALQTQTQALYKREGLDMRSGCIVMLINTILSFTIFITFYKDLQKVSAYEAIHQYEQIEATYTDTYYKQVIDYSSTDEFTTVESVDNWFASYNEMADGAEKDAEYARVKPALDAATVKASDAAVEYWKNNKSRSSWLWIQNIWVADGTSKAFPSYSALKSIVKGSGYTDYMNENIVQANYDKVANLISENAPRQNNGNFILPVLAGVITFLSQYITELHTRLKNKKANKIAKEANSSTASTMRIMKIVMPIIMVVFTLSASASFGLYILASNIATMALGEITTLIVDAMTKKQRLAVEEELEKEANRLIKKGKFKE
;
A
#
# COMPACT_ATOMS: atom_id res chain seq x y z
N MET A 1 -24.83 28.22 18.43
CA MET A 1 -23.91 27.24 17.80
C MET A 1 -24.83 26.31 17.00
N ASN A 2 -24.99 26.52 15.70
CA ASN A 2 -25.86 25.66 14.90
C ASN A 2 -25.24 24.25 14.90
N LEU A 3 -25.82 23.36 15.72
CA LEU A 3 -25.40 21.97 15.84
C LEU A 3 -25.79 21.15 14.60
N PHE A 4 -26.55 21.76 13.69
CA PHE A 4 -27.05 21.14 12.46
C PHE A 4 -26.81 22.03 11.25
N SER A 5 -25.64 21.98 10.67
CA SER A 5 -25.65 21.90 9.23
C SER A 5 -26.05 20.46 8.90
N PHE A 6 -27.21 20.24 8.30
CA PHE A 6 -27.49 19.01 7.57
C PHE A 6 -26.40 18.89 6.53
N LEU A 7 -25.34 18.20 6.90
CA LEU A 7 -24.20 17.96 6.02
C LEU A 7 -24.75 17.25 4.81
N SER A 8 -24.56 17.84 3.66
CA SER A 8 -24.69 17.07 2.43
C SER A 8 -23.78 15.87 2.60
N ALA A 9 -24.35 14.66 2.71
CA ALA A 9 -23.58 13.46 2.96
C ALA A 9 -22.44 13.37 1.93
N VAL A 10 -21.24 13.06 2.40
CA VAL A 10 -20.05 12.97 1.54
C VAL A 10 -20.33 12.07 0.34
N THR A 11 -20.02 12.54 -0.85
CA THR A 11 -20.31 11.79 -2.09
C THR A 11 -19.24 10.73 -2.33
N ALA A 12 -19.66 9.49 -2.55
CA ALA A 12 -18.76 8.39 -2.87
C ALA A 12 -17.94 8.64 -4.15
N PRO A 13 -16.64 8.35 -4.17
CA PRO A 13 -15.81 8.52 -5.35
C PRO A 13 -16.21 7.55 -6.46
N LYS A 14 -15.98 7.94 -7.71
CA LYS A 14 -16.28 7.12 -8.90
C LYS A 14 -15.02 6.99 -9.75
N SER A 15 -14.59 5.77 -9.99
CA SER A 15 -13.51 5.42 -10.93
C SER A 15 -13.49 3.91 -11.16
N LEU A 16 -12.67 3.43 -12.10
CA LEU A 16 -12.55 2.01 -12.40
C LEU A 16 -12.10 1.21 -11.17
N TRP A 17 -11.08 1.67 -10.46
CA TRP A 17 -10.56 0.95 -9.28
C TRP A 17 -11.53 1.03 -8.10
N VAL A 18 -12.20 2.16 -7.90
CA VAL A 18 -13.23 2.30 -6.86
C VAL A 18 -14.39 1.36 -7.13
N THR A 19 -14.86 1.27 -8.38
CA THR A 19 -15.92 0.33 -8.75
C THR A 19 -15.52 -1.12 -8.46
N LEU A 20 -14.29 -1.49 -8.79
CA LEU A 20 -13.76 -2.84 -8.50
C LEU A 20 -13.64 -3.09 -6.99
N ILE A 21 -13.14 -2.13 -6.23
CA ILE A 21 -13.03 -2.21 -4.76
C ILE A 21 -14.42 -2.40 -4.17
N ASN A 22 -15.39 -1.58 -4.53
CA ASN A 22 -16.74 -1.64 -3.99
C ASN A 22 -17.43 -2.97 -4.34
N TRP A 23 -17.32 -3.43 -5.57
CA TRP A 23 -17.89 -4.71 -6.01
C TRP A 23 -17.37 -5.90 -5.19
N ILE A 24 -16.05 -5.95 -4.93
CA ILE A 24 -15.46 -7.00 -4.09
C ILE A 24 -15.86 -6.80 -2.63
N GLN A 25 -15.90 -5.56 -2.15
CA GLN A 25 -16.23 -5.25 -0.78
C GLN A 25 -17.66 -5.62 -0.40
N GLU A 26 -18.62 -5.49 -1.31
CA GLU A 26 -20.01 -5.94 -1.12
C GLU A 26 -20.06 -7.45 -0.79
N SER A 27 -19.18 -8.25 -1.39
CA SER A 27 -19.11 -9.70 -1.14
C SER A 27 -18.30 -10.07 0.10
N VAL A 28 -17.23 -9.32 0.39
CA VAL A 28 -16.24 -9.64 1.44
C VAL A 28 -16.60 -8.99 2.78
N GLY A 29 -17.26 -7.83 2.76
CA GLY A 29 -17.67 -7.08 3.95
C GLY A 29 -16.53 -6.42 4.75
N ASN A 30 -15.26 -6.66 4.40
CA ASN A 30 -14.09 -6.12 5.09
C ASN A 30 -13.10 -5.54 4.08
N LEU A 31 -12.74 -4.29 4.26
CA LEU A 31 -11.94 -3.55 3.29
C LEU A 31 -10.47 -4.00 3.25
N GLY A 32 -9.91 -4.47 4.37
CA GLY A 32 -8.55 -5.00 4.39
C GLY A 32 -8.41 -6.24 3.49
N TRP A 33 -9.33 -7.18 3.60
CA TRP A 33 -9.39 -8.35 2.70
C TRP A 33 -9.70 -7.96 1.26
N THR A 34 -10.55 -6.96 1.06
CA THR A 34 -10.85 -6.41 -0.27
C THR A 34 -9.58 -5.88 -0.95
N ILE A 35 -8.77 -5.09 -0.24
CA ILE A 35 -7.50 -4.56 -0.77
C ILE A 35 -6.55 -5.70 -1.17
N ILE A 36 -6.45 -6.74 -0.33
CA ILE A 36 -5.62 -7.92 -0.64
C ILE A 36 -6.11 -8.61 -1.91
N LEU A 37 -7.40 -8.88 -2.02
CA LEU A 37 -7.98 -9.56 -3.19
C LEU A 37 -7.83 -8.75 -4.47
N VAL A 38 -8.13 -7.45 -4.44
CA VAL A 38 -7.92 -6.57 -5.60
C VAL A 38 -6.45 -6.57 -6.01
N THR A 39 -5.54 -6.51 -5.04
CA THR A 39 -4.09 -6.54 -5.31
C THR A 39 -3.66 -7.83 -5.99
N VAL A 40 -4.15 -8.98 -5.51
CA VAL A 40 -3.88 -10.29 -6.12
C VAL A 40 -4.44 -10.35 -7.54
N LEU A 41 -5.67 -9.87 -7.78
CA LEU A 41 -6.26 -9.80 -9.13
C LEU A 41 -5.43 -8.93 -10.07
N ILE A 42 -4.99 -7.75 -9.64
CA ILE A 42 -4.10 -6.88 -10.43
C ILE A 42 -2.82 -7.65 -10.80
N LYS A 43 -2.22 -8.37 -9.85
CA LYS A 43 -0.99 -9.15 -10.09
C LYS A 43 -1.24 -10.31 -11.04
N LEU A 44 -2.36 -11.00 -10.96
CA LEU A 44 -2.73 -12.07 -11.91
C LEU A 44 -2.86 -11.52 -13.33
N VAL A 45 -3.51 -10.36 -13.50
CA VAL A 45 -3.68 -9.71 -14.81
C VAL A 45 -2.33 -9.25 -15.39
N THR A 46 -1.38 -8.83 -14.58
CA THR A 46 -0.04 -8.39 -15.03
C THR A 46 0.95 -9.54 -15.20
N THR A 47 0.70 -10.72 -14.64
CA THR A 47 1.58 -11.90 -14.72
C THR A 47 1.99 -12.31 -16.13
N PRO A 48 1.14 -12.30 -17.18
CA PRO A 48 1.56 -12.62 -18.55
C PRO A 48 2.68 -11.70 -19.07
N LEU A 49 2.66 -10.42 -18.71
CA LEU A 49 3.72 -9.47 -19.08
C LEU A 49 5.02 -9.76 -18.31
N ASP A 50 4.91 -10.01 -17.01
CA ASP A 50 6.06 -10.40 -16.19
C ASP A 50 6.70 -11.70 -16.70
N PHE A 51 5.88 -12.65 -17.12
CA PHE A 51 6.34 -13.88 -17.78
C PHE A 51 7.13 -13.57 -19.06
N TRP A 52 6.61 -12.71 -19.92
CA TRP A 52 7.29 -12.35 -21.17
C TRP A 52 8.62 -11.64 -20.91
N VAL A 53 8.67 -10.71 -19.95
CA VAL A 53 9.91 -10.05 -19.53
C VAL A 53 10.94 -11.08 -19.05
N LYS A 54 10.53 -12.00 -18.18
CA LYS A 54 11.42 -13.06 -17.66
C LYS A 54 11.91 -13.99 -18.74
N PHE A 55 11.03 -14.40 -19.65
CA PHE A 55 11.38 -15.28 -20.75
C PHE A 55 12.38 -14.62 -21.70
N SER A 56 12.14 -13.37 -22.10
CA SER A 56 13.06 -12.59 -22.91
C SER A 56 14.41 -12.38 -22.25
N SER A 57 14.41 -11.98 -20.97
CA SER A 57 15.62 -11.80 -20.17
C SER A 57 16.41 -13.09 -20.01
N LYS A 58 15.74 -14.24 -19.82
CA LYS A 58 16.39 -15.55 -19.74
C LYS A 58 17.08 -15.93 -21.04
N LYS A 59 16.41 -15.76 -22.19
CA LYS A 59 17.03 -16.00 -23.50
C LYS A 59 18.27 -15.13 -23.70
N GLN A 60 18.20 -13.85 -23.38
CA GLN A 60 19.34 -12.94 -23.48
C GLN A 60 20.50 -13.39 -22.58
N THR A 61 20.21 -13.78 -21.33
CA THR A 61 21.22 -14.27 -20.39
C THR A 61 21.92 -15.54 -20.93
N LEU A 62 21.18 -16.48 -21.50
CA LEU A 62 21.77 -17.68 -22.10
C LEU A 62 22.67 -17.35 -23.28
N LEU A 63 22.26 -16.43 -24.15
CA LEU A 63 23.08 -15.97 -25.27
C LEU A 63 24.35 -15.23 -24.80
N GLN A 64 24.22 -14.39 -23.78
CA GLN A 64 25.39 -13.74 -23.15
C GLN A 64 26.35 -14.75 -22.54
N GLN A 65 25.83 -15.79 -21.87
CA GLN A 65 26.67 -16.88 -21.32
C GLN A 65 27.39 -17.65 -22.45
N LYS A 66 26.72 -17.94 -23.55
CA LYS A 66 27.33 -18.55 -24.74
C LYS A 66 28.48 -17.70 -25.30
N CYS A 67 28.30 -16.37 -25.34
CA CYS A 67 29.31 -15.46 -25.85
C CYS A 67 30.44 -15.15 -24.83
N SER A 68 30.30 -15.52 -23.54
CA SER A 68 31.24 -15.15 -22.50
C SER A 68 32.72 -15.51 -22.77
N PRO A 69 33.09 -16.70 -23.37
CA PRO A 69 34.51 -16.98 -23.67
C PRO A 69 35.07 -16.06 -24.77
N GLN A 70 34.23 -15.63 -25.71
CA GLN A 70 34.68 -14.73 -26.78
C GLN A 70 34.84 -13.28 -26.22
N VAL A 71 33.91 -12.84 -25.34
CA VAL A 71 34.00 -11.56 -24.63
C VAL A 71 35.28 -11.51 -23.77
N ALA A 72 35.63 -12.59 -23.06
CA ALA A 72 36.88 -12.66 -22.29
C ALA A 72 38.11 -12.52 -23.19
N LYS A 73 38.10 -13.09 -24.42
CA LYS A 73 39.21 -12.88 -25.41
C LYS A 73 39.28 -11.41 -25.87
N LEU A 74 38.12 -10.78 -26.14
CA LEU A 74 38.06 -9.35 -26.50
C LEU A 74 38.56 -8.46 -25.37
N GLN A 75 38.25 -8.78 -24.12
CA GLN A 75 38.67 -8.05 -22.95
C GLN A 75 40.19 -8.11 -22.76
N LYS A 76 40.84 -9.26 -23.00
CA LYS A 76 42.29 -9.39 -23.01
C LYS A 76 42.92 -8.59 -24.14
N LYS A 77 42.26 -8.49 -25.31
CA LYS A 77 42.81 -7.77 -26.49
C LYS A 77 42.61 -6.25 -26.40
N PHE A 78 41.49 -5.79 -25.88
CA PHE A 78 41.07 -4.38 -25.90
C PHE A 78 40.88 -3.78 -24.49
N GLY A 79 41.34 -4.46 -23.40
CA GLY A 79 41.06 -4.08 -22.02
C GLY A 79 41.47 -2.63 -21.66
N ASN A 80 42.48 -2.08 -22.30
CA ASN A 80 42.93 -0.69 -22.13
C ASN A 80 42.09 0.32 -22.96
N ASN A 81 41.30 -0.16 -23.92
CA ASN A 81 40.45 0.70 -24.75
C ASN A 81 39.00 0.29 -24.58
N ARG A 82 38.31 0.93 -23.61
CA ARG A 82 36.90 0.63 -23.26
C ARG A 82 35.96 0.83 -24.46
N GLN A 83 36.20 1.83 -25.31
CA GLN A 83 35.34 2.10 -26.45
C GLN A 83 35.46 1.00 -27.50
N ALA A 84 36.66 0.58 -27.86
CA ALA A 84 36.89 -0.53 -28.79
C ALA A 84 36.34 -1.84 -28.24
N LEU A 85 36.52 -2.12 -26.94
CA LEU A 85 35.94 -3.29 -26.28
C LEU A 85 34.41 -3.30 -26.37
N GLN A 86 33.77 -2.18 -26.07
CA GLN A 86 32.32 -2.06 -26.11
C GLN A 86 31.78 -2.27 -27.54
N THR A 87 32.41 -1.64 -28.54
CA THR A 87 32.02 -1.78 -29.96
C THR A 87 32.16 -3.22 -30.44
N GLN A 88 33.28 -3.88 -30.14
CA GLN A 88 33.52 -5.27 -30.56
C GLN A 88 32.59 -6.25 -29.81
N THR A 89 32.29 -6.00 -28.55
CA THR A 89 31.33 -6.82 -27.78
C THR A 89 29.92 -6.67 -28.33
N GLN A 90 29.51 -5.47 -28.69
CA GLN A 90 28.21 -5.23 -29.33
C GLN A 90 28.12 -5.90 -30.72
N ALA A 91 29.19 -5.81 -31.53
CA ALA A 91 29.26 -6.49 -32.82
C ALA A 91 29.17 -8.01 -32.68
N LEU A 92 29.86 -8.59 -31.67
CA LEU A 92 29.77 -10.00 -31.34
C LEU A 92 28.32 -10.41 -30.97
N TYR A 93 27.69 -9.69 -30.08
CA TYR A 93 26.33 -9.94 -29.64
C TYR A 93 25.35 -9.87 -30.83
N LYS A 94 25.47 -8.85 -31.66
CA LYS A 94 24.64 -8.72 -32.88
C LYS A 94 24.81 -9.90 -33.84
N ARG A 95 26.05 -10.36 -34.01
CA ARG A 95 26.37 -11.52 -34.89
C ARG A 95 25.75 -12.83 -34.37
N GLU A 96 25.74 -13.00 -33.03
CA GLU A 96 25.15 -14.18 -32.37
C GLU A 96 23.63 -14.05 -32.19
N GLY A 97 22.98 -13.02 -32.77
CA GLY A 97 21.54 -12.84 -32.74
C GLY A 97 20.99 -12.28 -31.42
N LEU A 98 21.87 -11.70 -30.58
CA LEU A 98 21.45 -11.06 -29.33
C LEU A 98 20.99 -9.65 -29.63
N ASP A 99 19.68 -9.47 -29.71
CA ASP A 99 19.07 -8.14 -29.82
C ASP A 99 18.83 -7.56 -28.42
N MET A 100 19.80 -6.77 -27.94
CA MET A 100 19.70 -6.08 -26.64
C MET A 100 18.56 -5.05 -26.61
N ARG A 101 18.12 -4.54 -27.78
CA ARG A 101 17.09 -3.51 -27.86
C ARG A 101 15.71 -4.06 -27.53
N SER A 102 15.36 -5.23 -28.06
CA SER A 102 14.05 -5.85 -27.83
C SER A 102 13.81 -6.15 -26.35
N GLY A 103 14.80 -6.65 -25.63
CA GLY A 103 14.69 -6.91 -24.20
C GLY A 103 14.55 -5.66 -23.35
N CYS A 104 15.30 -4.60 -23.67
CA CYS A 104 15.18 -3.31 -23.00
C CYS A 104 13.80 -2.67 -23.24
N ILE A 105 13.25 -2.77 -24.45
CA ILE A 105 11.92 -2.23 -24.77
C ILE A 105 10.83 -2.95 -23.98
N VAL A 106 10.87 -4.29 -23.95
CA VAL A 106 9.87 -5.09 -23.19
C VAL A 106 9.92 -4.75 -21.70
N MET A 107 11.13 -4.64 -21.13
CA MET A 107 11.31 -4.23 -19.74
C MET A 107 10.79 -2.81 -19.48
N LEU A 108 11.04 -1.87 -20.40
CA LEU A 108 10.57 -0.48 -20.29
C LEU A 108 9.04 -0.42 -20.34
N ILE A 109 8.40 -1.11 -21.28
CA ILE A 109 6.94 -1.17 -21.39
C ILE A 109 6.33 -1.75 -20.11
N ASN A 110 6.88 -2.85 -19.60
CA ASN A 110 6.40 -3.45 -18.33
C ASN A 110 6.55 -2.50 -17.15
N THR A 111 7.67 -1.78 -17.07
CA THR A 111 7.92 -0.80 -16.00
C THR A 111 6.91 0.34 -16.07
N ILE A 112 6.70 0.95 -17.25
CA ILE A 112 5.73 2.04 -17.44
C ILE A 112 4.32 1.58 -17.10
N LEU A 113 3.90 0.41 -17.59
CA LEU A 113 2.57 -0.13 -17.31
C LEU A 113 2.37 -0.41 -15.82
N SER A 114 3.36 -1.04 -15.17
CA SER A 114 3.31 -1.32 -13.72
C SER A 114 3.22 -0.05 -12.89
N PHE A 115 3.97 1.00 -13.27
CA PHE A 115 3.90 2.31 -12.62
C PHE A 115 2.55 3.00 -12.84
N THR A 116 1.99 2.93 -14.05
CA THR A 116 0.68 3.51 -14.35
C THR A 116 -0.43 2.85 -13.54
N ILE A 117 -0.44 1.53 -13.49
CA ILE A 117 -1.41 0.76 -12.67
C ILE A 117 -1.23 1.12 -11.19
N PHE A 118 0.01 1.15 -10.69
CA PHE A 118 0.30 1.50 -9.31
C PHE A 118 -0.20 2.90 -8.95
N ILE A 119 0.15 3.92 -9.75
CA ILE A 119 -0.22 5.32 -9.46
C ILE A 119 -1.74 5.50 -9.50
N THR A 120 -2.42 4.93 -10.51
CA THR A 120 -3.87 5.08 -10.64
C THR A 120 -4.60 4.35 -9.51
N PHE A 121 -4.21 3.13 -9.20
CA PHE A 121 -4.77 2.37 -8.08
C PHE A 121 -4.53 3.07 -6.74
N TYR A 122 -3.30 3.56 -6.48
CA TYR A 122 -2.96 4.26 -5.25
C TYR A 122 -3.77 5.54 -5.04
N LYS A 123 -3.92 6.34 -6.09
CA LYS A 123 -4.77 7.55 -6.05
C LYS A 123 -6.22 7.23 -5.70
N ASP A 124 -6.77 6.19 -6.29
CA ASP A 124 -8.15 5.79 -6.01
C ASP A 124 -8.30 5.14 -4.64
N LEU A 125 -7.31 4.39 -4.17
CA LEU A 125 -7.27 3.89 -2.79
C LEU A 125 -7.22 5.06 -1.78
N GLN A 126 -6.49 6.14 -2.07
CA GLN A 126 -6.51 7.36 -1.24
C GLN A 126 -7.90 8.01 -1.21
N LYS A 127 -8.60 8.08 -2.35
CA LYS A 127 -9.97 8.61 -2.41
C LYS A 127 -10.94 7.76 -1.57
N VAL A 128 -10.86 6.43 -1.70
CA VAL A 128 -11.67 5.52 -0.88
C VAL A 128 -11.36 5.70 0.60
N SER A 129 -10.07 5.78 0.96
CA SER A 129 -9.65 5.99 2.35
C SER A 129 -10.19 7.30 2.93
N ALA A 130 -10.11 8.39 2.16
CA ALA A 130 -10.62 9.69 2.59
C ALA A 130 -12.14 9.70 2.73
N TYR A 131 -12.85 9.15 1.74
CA TYR A 131 -14.29 9.01 1.77
C TYR A 131 -14.76 8.21 3.00
N GLU A 132 -14.20 7.02 3.21
CA GLU A 132 -14.59 6.14 4.32
C GLU A 132 -14.25 6.77 5.69
N ALA A 133 -13.13 7.49 5.81
CA ALA A 133 -12.77 8.16 7.05
C ALA A 133 -13.74 9.29 7.40
N ILE A 134 -14.14 10.10 6.41
CA ILE A 134 -15.15 11.15 6.58
C ILE A 134 -16.52 10.52 6.87
N HIS A 135 -16.93 9.57 6.06
CA HIS A 135 -18.22 8.91 6.18
C HIS A 135 -18.39 8.22 7.55
N GLN A 136 -17.34 7.56 8.05
CA GLN A 136 -17.35 6.96 9.38
C GLN A 136 -17.57 8.02 10.47
N TYR A 137 -16.90 9.16 10.37
CA TYR A 137 -17.11 10.28 11.30
C TYR A 137 -18.55 10.78 11.25
N GLU A 138 -19.07 11.07 10.05
CA GLU A 138 -20.43 11.58 9.85
C GLU A 138 -21.49 10.65 10.43
N GLN A 139 -21.35 9.35 10.24
CA GLN A 139 -22.29 8.38 10.79
C GLN A 139 -22.26 8.32 12.32
N ILE A 140 -21.08 8.43 12.92
CA ILE A 140 -20.93 8.47 14.38
C ILE A 140 -21.51 9.76 14.93
N GLU A 141 -21.21 10.91 14.30
CA GLU A 141 -21.73 12.24 14.69
C GLU A 141 -23.26 12.28 14.55
N ALA A 142 -23.81 11.75 13.45
CA ALA A 142 -25.25 11.66 13.24
C ALA A 142 -25.93 10.80 14.32
N THR A 143 -25.33 9.66 14.68
CA THR A 143 -25.86 8.77 15.74
C THR A 143 -25.81 9.48 17.09
N TYR A 144 -24.71 10.15 17.42
CA TYR A 144 -24.60 10.95 18.64
C TYR A 144 -25.70 11.99 18.70
N THR A 145 -25.83 12.76 17.66
CA THR A 145 -26.71 13.91 17.56
C THR A 145 -28.18 13.50 17.61
N ASP A 146 -28.58 12.50 16.82
CA ASP A 146 -29.95 11.97 16.83
C ASP A 146 -30.35 11.45 18.22
N THR A 147 -29.44 10.71 18.88
CA THR A 147 -29.70 10.20 20.23
C THR A 147 -29.75 11.31 21.26
N TYR A 148 -28.87 12.32 21.15
CA TYR A 148 -28.85 13.47 22.05
C TYR A 148 -30.19 14.22 22.04
N TYR A 149 -30.68 14.59 20.86
CA TYR A 149 -31.92 15.33 20.75
C TYR A 149 -33.13 14.50 21.20
N LYS A 150 -33.21 13.24 20.81
CA LYS A 150 -34.26 12.34 21.30
C LYS A 150 -34.30 12.30 22.82
N GLN A 151 -33.12 12.15 23.44
CA GLN A 151 -33.05 12.05 24.90
C GLN A 151 -33.39 13.37 25.61
N VAL A 152 -33.03 14.53 25.04
CA VAL A 152 -33.42 15.83 25.59
C VAL A 152 -34.95 15.98 25.54
N ILE A 153 -35.58 15.61 24.42
CA ILE A 153 -37.01 15.65 24.24
C ILE A 153 -37.73 14.67 25.19
N ASP A 154 -37.26 13.44 25.29
CA ASP A 154 -37.87 12.41 26.15
C ASP A 154 -37.72 12.70 27.64
N TYR A 155 -36.61 13.34 28.05
CA TYR A 155 -36.36 13.70 29.47
C TYR A 155 -37.18 14.89 29.93
N SER A 156 -37.60 15.74 29.00
CA SER A 156 -38.38 16.93 29.34
C SER A 156 -39.76 16.52 29.84
N SER A 157 -39.96 16.66 31.14
CA SER A 157 -41.29 16.49 31.76
C SER A 157 -42.21 17.67 31.49
N THR A 158 -41.76 18.65 30.73
CA THR A 158 -42.48 19.85 30.33
C THR A 158 -42.68 19.89 28.82
N ASP A 159 -43.75 20.50 28.32
CA ASP A 159 -44.04 20.65 26.88
C ASP A 159 -43.03 21.59 26.15
N GLU A 160 -41.90 21.94 26.79
CA GLU A 160 -40.91 22.86 26.28
C GLU A 160 -40.05 22.26 25.15
N PHE A 161 -39.59 21.02 25.34
CA PHE A 161 -38.77 20.32 24.34
C PHE A 161 -39.59 19.23 23.66
N THR A 162 -40.33 19.58 22.62
CA THR A 162 -41.19 18.65 21.86
C THR A 162 -40.59 18.30 20.49
N THR A 163 -39.67 19.11 20.00
CA THR A 163 -39.02 18.95 18.68
C THR A 163 -37.56 19.33 18.75
N VAL A 164 -36.78 18.92 17.77
CA VAL A 164 -35.36 19.35 17.59
C VAL A 164 -35.30 20.88 17.52
N GLU A 165 -36.23 21.52 16.80
CA GLU A 165 -36.29 22.97 16.67
C GLU A 165 -36.51 23.68 18.02
N SER A 166 -37.32 23.11 18.90
CA SER A 166 -37.55 23.70 20.23
C SER A 166 -36.29 23.65 21.10
N VAL A 167 -35.50 22.59 20.99
CA VAL A 167 -34.19 22.48 21.67
C VAL A 167 -33.21 23.49 21.10
N ASP A 168 -33.11 23.62 19.78
CA ASP A 168 -32.24 24.59 19.12
C ASP A 168 -32.60 26.04 19.48
N ASN A 169 -33.90 26.37 19.51
CA ASN A 169 -34.37 27.66 19.89
C ASN A 169 -34.03 27.98 21.38
N TRP A 170 -34.10 26.99 22.26
CA TRP A 170 -33.63 27.15 23.63
C TRP A 170 -32.14 27.44 23.69
N PHE A 171 -31.29 26.70 22.97
CA PHE A 171 -29.85 26.98 22.92
C PHE A 171 -29.56 28.39 22.37
N ALA A 172 -30.28 28.81 21.32
CA ALA A 172 -30.13 30.15 20.76
C ALA A 172 -30.46 31.23 21.79
N SER A 173 -31.63 31.14 22.44
CA SER A 173 -32.07 32.06 23.49
C SER A 173 -31.12 32.08 24.70
N TYR A 174 -30.67 30.91 25.17
CA TYR A 174 -29.71 30.78 26.25
C TYR A 174 -28.36 31.46 25.93
N ASN A 175 -27.87 31.33 24.69
CA ASN A 175 -26.61 31.97 24.28
C ASN A 175 -26.73 33.51 24.19
N GLU A 176 -27.93 34.05 23.97
CA GLU A 176 -28.19 35.50 23.94
C GLU A 176 -28.39 36.08 25.32
N MET A 177 -28.63 35.26 26.37
CA MET A 177 -28.76 35.75 27.75
C MET A 177 -27.46 36.35 28.24
N ALA A 178 -27.58 37.46 28.96
CA ALA A 178 -26.44 38.07 29.64
C ALA A 178 -25.92 37.16 30.76
N ASP A 179 -24.59 37.14 30.96
CA ASP A 179 -23.98 36.35 32.03
C ASP A 179 -24.42 36.86 33.39
N GLY A 180 -24.95 35.97 34.24
CA GLY A 180 -25.45 36.29 35.55
C GLY A 180 -26.35 35.20 36.15
N ALA A 181 -26.90 35.48 37.33
CA ALA A 181 -27.66 34.52 38.12
C ALA A 181 -28.90 33.93 37.37
N GLU A 182 -29.50 34.71 36.48
CA GLU A 182 -30.64 34.26 35.67
C GLU A 182 -30.24 33.21 34.64
N LYS A 183 -29.13 33.42 33.91
CA LYS A 183 -28.54 32.46 32.97
C LYS A 183 -28.10 31.18 33.67
N ASP A 184 -27.47 31.32 34.85
CA ASP A 184 -27.02 30.17 35.64
C ASP A 184 -28.22 29.33 36.13
N ALA A 185 -29.29 30.01 36.61
CA ALA A 185 -30.52 29.32 37.03
C ALA A 185 -31.21 28.59 35.89
N GLU A 186 -31.26 29.20 34.70
CA GLU A 186 -31.82 28.59 33.51
C GLU A 186 -31.02 27.34 33.06
N TYR A 187 -29.68 27.45 33.06
CA TYR A 187 -28.82 26.29 32.79
C TYR A 187 -29.00 25.19 33.83
N ALA A 188 -29.04 25.50 35.07
CA ALA A 188 -29.22 24.54 36.16
C ALA A 188 -30.54 23.78 36.07
N ARG A 189 -31.59 24.43 35.56
CA ARG A 189 -32.90 23.82 35.33
C ARG A 189 -32.87 22.72 34.25
N VAL A 190 -32.15 22.96 33.17
CA VAL A 190 -32.10 22.03 31.99
C VAL A 190 -30.92 21.07 32.07
N LYS A 191 -29.89 21.41 32.83
CA LYS A 191 -28.64 20.64 32.96
C LYS A 191 -28.84 19.13 33.17
N PRO A 192 -29.75 18.63 34.03
CA PRO A 192 -29.94 17.21 34.24
C PRO A 192 -30.37 16.49 32.95
N ALA A 193 -31.21 17.12 32.11
CA ALA A 193 -31.64 16.59 30.83
C ALA A 193 -30.47 16.55 29.84
N LEU A 194 -29.69 17.65 29.76
CA LEU A 194 -28.54 17.74 28.86
C LEU A 194 -27.44 16.75 29.24
N ASP A 195 -27.18 16.57 30.54
CA ASP A 195 -26.19 15.62 31.05
C ASP A 195 -26.61 14.18 30.74
N ALA A 196 -27.88 13.83 31.00
CA ALA A 196 -28.43 12.50 30.66
C ALA A 196 -28.39 12.22 29.16
N ALA A 197 -28.76 13.22 28.35
CA ALA A 197 -28.69 13.14 26.89
C ALA A 197 -27.24 12.95 26.40
N THR A 198 -26.29 13.66 27.00
CA THR A 198 -24.86 13.54 26.65
C THR A 198 -24.33 12.13 26.92
N VAL A 199 -24.70 11.53 28.06
CA VAL A 199 -24.28 10.16 28.41
C VAL A 199 -24.87 9.16 27.40
N LYS A 200 -26.17 9.22 27.15
CA LYS A 200 -26.87 8.32 26.22
C LYS A 200 -26.35 8.44 24.78
N ALA A 201 -26.13 9.67 24.31
CA ALA A 201 -25.60 9.94 22.99
C ALA A 201 -24.16 9.41 22.85
N SER A 202 -23.34 9.57 23.91
CA SER A 202 -21.98 9.03 23.96
C SER A 202 -21.99 7.51 23.88
N ASP A 203 -22.83 6.85 24.67
CA ASP A 203 -22.96 5.39 24.64
C ASP A 203 -23.40 4.90 23.27
N ALA A 204 -24.41 5.53 22.66
CA ALA A 204 -24.91 5.16 21.32
C ALA A 204 -23.85 5.35 20.24
N ALA A 205 -23.09 6.43 20.25
CA ALA A 205 -22.01 6.70 19.31
C ALA A 205 -20.89 5.64 19.43
N VAL A 206 -20.50 5.30 20.67
CA VAL A 206 -19.49 4.26 20.94
C VAL A 206 -19.98 2.87 20.50
N GLU A 207 -21.24 2.56 20.78
CA GLU A 207 -21.85 1.29 20.36
C GLU A 207 -21.92 1.19 18.83
N TYR A 208 -22.38 2.25 18.17
CA TYR A 208 -22.38 2.32 16.71
C TYR A 208 -20.98 2.06 16.14
N TRP A 209 -19.96 2.74 16.66
CA TRP A 209 -18.58 2.52 16.21
C TRP A 209 -18.12 1.09 16.44
N LYS A 210 -18.37 0.50 17.63
CA LYS A 210 -18.01 -0.88 17.94
C LYS A 210 -18.64 -1.88 16.97
N ASN A 211 -19.89 -1.66 16.60
CA ASN A 211 -20.64 -2.56 15.71
C ASN A 211 -20.19 -2.43 14.24
N ASN A 212 -19.71 -1.25 13.83
CA ASN A 212 -19.35 -0.97 12.43
C ASN A 212 -17.82 -0.97 12.17
N LYS A 213 -16.98 -1.00 13.20
CA LYS A 213 -15.53 -0.98 13.04
C LYS A 213 -14.96 -2.16 12.24
N SER A 214 -15.68 -3.29 12.17
CA SER A 214 -15.24 -4.46 11.41
C SER A 214 -15.00 -4.17 9.93
N ARG A 215 -15.69 -3.18 9.36
CA ARG A 215 -15.52 -2.74 7.97
C ARG A 215 -14.13 -2.14 7.73
N SER A 216 -13.60 -1.38 8.68
CA SER A 216 -12.32 -0.64 8.60
C SER A 216 -11.17 -1.25 9.42
N SER A 217 -11.41 -2.33 10.18
CA SER A 217 -10.37 -3.06 10.93
C SER A 217 -9.85 -4.26 10.14
N TRP A 218 -8.62 -4.69 10.40
CA TRP A 218 -8.06 -5.90 9.80
C TRP A 218 -7.04 -6.55 10.73
N LEU A 219 -7.28 -7.80 11.14
CA LEU A 219 -6.46 -8.57 12.07
C LEU A 219 -6.09 -7.75 13.32
N TRP A 220 -4.83 -7.33 13.45
CA TRP A 220 -4.33 -6.50 14.56
C TRP A 220 -4.54 -5.00 14.36
N ILE A 221 -4.92 -4.55 13.17
CA ILE A 221 -5.13 -3.14 12.84
C ILE A 221 -6.56 -2.76 13.19
N GLN A 222 -6.74 -1.73 14.02
CA GLN A 222 -8.06 -1.28 14.44
C GLN A 222 -8.73 -0.41 13.38
N ASN A 223 -7.92 0.37 12.64
CA ASN A 223 -8.39 1.24 11.57
C ASN A 223 -7.35 1.30 10.44
N ILE A 224 -7.72 0.83 9.27
CA ILE A 224 -6.82 0.76 8.09
C ILE A 224 -6.55 2.11 7.43
N TRP A 225 -7.30 3.16 7.77
CA TRP A 225 -7.08 4.52 7.25
C TRP A 225 -5.92 5.22 7.95
N VAL A 226 -5.55 4.77 9.11
CA VAL A 226 -4.47 5.30 9.95
C VAL A 226 -3.22 4.44 9.77
N ALA A 227 -2.04 5.03 9.99
CA ALA A 227 -0.79 4.28 9.93
C ALA A 227 -0.73 3.17 11.00
N ASP A 228 -0.15 2.03 10.65
CA ASP A 228 0.13 0.95 11.62
C ASP A 228 1.31 1.34 12.52
N GLY A 229 0.99 1.94 13.64
CA GLY A 229 1.99 2.46 14.58
C GLY A 229 1.37 2.87 15.91
N THR A 230 1.88 3.97 16.45
CA THR A 230 1.41 4.57 17.71
C THR A 230 0.22 5.52 17.53
N SER A 231 -0.27 5.68 16.31
CA SER A 231 -1.47 6.49 16.04
C SER A 231 -2.68 5.91 16.75
N LYS A 232 -3.59 6.77 17.23
CA LYS A 232 -4.87 6.30 17.80
C LYS A 232 -5.69 5.58 16.73
N ALA A 233 -6.54 4.65 17.16
CA ALA A 233 -7.42 3.88 16.28
C ALA A 233 -8.42 4.76 15.51
N PHE A 234 -8.90 5.84 16.15
CA PHE A 234 -9.67 6.87 15.48
C PHE A 234 -8.75 8.06 15.18
N PRO A 235 -8.67 8.56 13.93
CA PRO A 235 -7.74 9.60 13.55
C PRO A 235 -8.05 10.91 14.29
N SER A 236 -7.03 11.67 14.71
CA SER A 236 -7.19 13.06 15.14
C SER A 236 -7.57 13.94 13.95
N TYR A 237 -8.08 15.14 14.19
CA TYR A 237 -8.41 16.09 13.13
C TYR A 237 -7.23 16.37 12.18
N SER A 238 -6.02 16.50 12.72
CA SER A 238 -4.80 16.67 11.91
C SER A 238 -4.45 15.42 11.07
N ALA A 239 -4.71 14.23 11.62
CA ALA A 239 -4.53 12.99 10.88
C ALA A 239 -5.59 12.86 9.76
N LEU A 240 -6.86 13.21 10.02
CA LEU A 240 -7.90 13.28 8.99
C LEU A 240 -7.50 14.24 7.86
N LYS A 241 -7.01 15.44 8.19
CA LYS A 241 -6.46 16.39 7.20
C LYS A 241 -5.39 15.75 6.31
N SER A 242 -4.53 14.92 6.90
CA SER A 242 -3.49 14.21 6.14
C SER A 242 -4.06 13.12 5.25
N ILE A 243 -5.08 12.40 5.71
CA ILE A 243 -5.78 11.35 4.94
C ILE A 243 -6.49 11.97 3.72
N VAL A 244 -7.18 13.10 3.89
CA VAL A 244 -7.94 13.74 2.80
C VAL A 244 -7.07 14.54 1.84
N LYS A 245 -5.84 14.85 2.20
CA LYS A 245 -4.92 15.63 1.38
C LYS A 245 -4.67 14.96 0.03
N GLY A 246 -5.02 15.65 -1.06
CA GLY A 246 -4.83 15.15 -2.42
C GLY A 246 -5.85 14.10 -2.88
N SER A 247 -6.87 13.80 -2.06
CA SER A 247 -7.94 12.85 -2.39
C SER A 247 -9.12 13.49 -3.15
N GLY A 248 -9.21 14.83 -3.16
CA GLY A 248 -10.36 15.58 -3.67
C GLY A 248 -11.43 15.89 -2.63
N TYR A 249 -11.24 15.51 -1.36
CA TYR A 249 -12.17 15.78 -0.24
C TYR A 249 -11.72 16.90 0.70
N THR A 250 -10.64 17.60 0.38
CA THR A 250 -10.09 18.67 1.24
C THR A 250 -11.08 19.80 1.43
N ASP A 251 -11.71 20.26 0.36
CA ASP A 251 -12.68 21.35 0.40
C ASP A 251 -13.93 20.92 1.18
N TYR A 252 -14.45 19.72 0.88
CA TYR A 252 -15.57 19.15 1.62
C TYR A 252 -15.31 19.12 3.14
N MET A 253 -14.13 18.63 3.54
CA MET A 253 -13.74 18.57 4.95
C MET A 253 -13.69 19.98 5.58
N ASN A 254 -13.08 20.94 4.89
CA ASN A 254 -12.94 22.31 5.43
C ASN A 254 -14.27 23.04 5.58
N GLU A 255 -15.23 22.76 4.69
CA GLU A 255 -16.54 23.40 4.70
C GLU A 255 -17.53 22.74 5.65
N ASN A 256 -17.45 21.42 5.84
CA ASN A 256 -18.49 20.64 6.50
C ASN A 256 -18.06 20.06 7.87
N ILE A 257 -16.74 19.93 8.16
CA ILE A 257 -16.28 19.30 9.40
C ILE A 257 -15.67 20.35 10.33
N VAL A 258 -16.41 20.71 11.38
CA VAL A 258 -15.92 21.63 12.43
C VAL A 258 -14.96 20.87 13.36
N GLN A 259 -13.74 21.40 13.51
CA GLN A 259 -12.71 20.74 14.31
C GLN A 259 -13.15 20.41 15.74
N ALA A 260 -13.84 21.32 16.41
CA ALA A 260 -14.27 21.11 17.81
C ALA A 260 -15.24 19.90 17.95
N ASN A 261 -16.17 19.74 17.00
CA ASN A 261 -17.09 18.60 16.97
C ASN A 261 -16.35 17.31 16.65
N TYR A 262 -15.45 17.36 15.66
CA TYR A 262 -14.62 16.22 15.30
C TYR A 262 -13.78 15.73 16.47
N ASP A 263 -13.08 16.64 17.18
CA ASP A 263 -12.21 16.30 18.30
C ASP A 263 -13.02 15.70 19.47
N LYS A 264 -14.26 16.15 19.69
CA LYS A 264 -15.17 15.57 20.69
C LYS A 264 -15.47 14.10 20.38
N VAL A 265 -15.86 13.80 19.14
CA VAL A 265 -16.13 12.43 18.67
C VAL A 265 -14.85 11.59 18.68
N ALA A 266 -13.74 12.13 18.19
CA ALA A 266 -12.47 11.41 18.12
C ALA A 266 -11.93 11.03 19.51
N ASN A 267 -12.06 11.92 20.49
CA ASN A 267 -11.69 11.63 21.87
C ASN A 267 -12.60 10.58 22.49
N LEU A 268 -13.92 10.73 22.33
CA LEU A 268 -14.91 9.77 22.82
C LEU A 268 -14.61 8.34 22.32
N ILE A 269 -14.39 8.18 21.01
CA ILE A 269 -14.08 6.88 20.43
C ILE A 269 -12.70 6.36 20.88
N SER A 270 -11.70 7.26 20.96
CA SER A 270 -10.34 6.86 21.36
C SER A 270 -10.26 6.38 22.81
N GLU A 271 -11.03 6.98 23.72
CA GLU A 271 -11.13 6.58 25.14
C GLU A 271 -11.79 5.21 25.29
N ASN A 272 -12.73 4.88 24.42
CA ASN A 272 -13.48 3.63 24.42
C ASN A 272 -12.89 2.56 23.48
N ALA A 273 -11.78 2.84 22.81
CA ALA A 273 -11.10 1.88 21.94
C ALA A 273 -10.43 0.78 22.79
N PRO A 274 -10.46 -0.49 22.33
CA PRO A 274 -9.89 -1.62 23.08
C PRO A 274 -8.36 -1.52 23.27
N ARG A 275 -7.70 -0.75 22.40
CA ARG A 275 -6.27 -0.45 22.48
C ARG A 275 -6.03 1.00 22.06
N GLN A 276 -5.04 1.63 22.69
CA GLN A 276 -4.70 3.03 22.39
C GLN A 276 -4.03 3.19 21.02
N ASN A 277 -3.21 2.21 20.61
CA ASN A 277 -2.50 2.24 19.34
C ASN A 277 -3.30 1.54 18.24
N ASN A 278 -3.23 2.05 17.02
CA ASN A 278 -3.85 1.44 15.85
C ASN A 278 -3.25 0.05 15.55
N GLY A 279 -1.92 -0.07 15.62
CA GLY A 279 -1.16 -1.31 15.45
C GLY A 279 0.12 -1.24 16.29
N ASN A 280 1.08 -2.10 16.01
CA ASN A 280 2.33 -2.19 16.75
C ASN A 280 3.53 -2.24 15.79
N PHE A 281 3.50 -1.50 14.69
CA PHE A 281 4.52 -1.52 13.62
C PHE A 281 4.70 -2.89 12.93
N ILE A 282 3.75 -3.81 13.12
CA ILE A 282 3.84 -5.16 12.57
C ILE A 282 3.83 -5.11 11.04
N LEU A 283 2.94 -4.30 10.45
CA LEU A 283 2.81 -4.21 9.00
C LEU A 283 4.07 -3.64 8.32
N PRO A 284 4.68 -2.53 8.78
CA PRO A 284 5.97 -2.05 8.26
C PRO A 284 7.08 -3.10 8.36
N VAL A 285 7.18 -3.79 9.50
CA VAL A 285 8.19 -4.85 9.70
C VAL A 285 7.95 -6.01 8.72
N LEU A 286 6.71 -6.47 8.59
CA LEU A 286 6.35 -7.52 7.63
C LEU A 286 6.64 -7.11 6.19
N ALA A 287 6.33 -5.87 5.81
CA ALA A 287 6.64 -5.35 4.47
C ALA A 287 8.15 -5.40 4.18
N GLY A 288 8.98 -5.00 5.15
CA GLY A 288 10.45 -5.08 5.05
C GLY A 288 10.94 -6.53 4.95
N VAL A 289 10.45 -7.41 5.82
CA VAL A 289 10.84 -8.84 5.86
C VAL A 289 10.46 -9.54 4.54
N ILE A 290 9.23 -9.35 4.06
CA ILE A 290 8.76 -9.97 2.80
C ILE A 290 9.55 -9.42 1.61
N THR A 291 9.85 -8.12 1.58
CA THR A 291 10.71 -7.53 0.53
C THR A 291 12.11 -8.15 0.54
N PHE A 292 12.71 -8.32 1.71
CA PHE A 292 14.01 -8.97 1.85
C PHE A 292 13.96 -10.44 1.42
N LEU A 293 12.97 -11.21 1.89
CA LEU A 293 12.80 -12.62 1.53
C LEU A 293 12.59 -12.80 0.02
N SER A 294 11.78 -11.98 -0.61
CA SER A 294 11.55 -12.02 -2.06
C SER A 294 12.86 -11.88 -2.85
N GLN A 295 13.71 -10.91 -2.46
CA GLN A 295 15.01 -10.72 -3.10
C GLN A 295 15.99 -11.87 -2.81
N TYR A 296 15.99 -12.38 -1.57
CA TYR A 296 16.84 -13.50 -1.17
C TYR A 296 16.50 -14.79 -1.92
N ILE A 297 15.20 -15.13 -2.04
CA ILE A 297 14.72 -16.32 -2.76
C ILE A 297 15.11 -16.24 -4.23
N THR A 298 14.89 -15.09 -4.88
CA THR A 298 15.28 -14.87 -6.28
C THR A 298 16.80 -15.05 -6.50
N GLU A 299 17.61 -14.57 -5.56
CA GLU A 299 19.05 -14.76 -5.64
C GLU A 299 19.48 -16.21 -5.41
N LEU A 300 18.91 -16.87 -4.40
CA LEU A 300 19.20 -18.26 -4.07
C LEU A 300 18.90 -19.16 -5.28
N HIS A 301 17.74 -18.94 -5.90
CA HIS A 301 17.34 -19.64 -7.11
C HIS A 301 18.35 -19.43 -8.26
N THR A 302 18.76 -18.21 -8.48
CA THR A 302 19.77 -17.85 -9.50
C THR A 302 21.13 -18.47 -9.18
N ARG A 303 21.58 -18.44 -7.92
CA ARG A 303 22.87 -19.00 -7.49
C ARG A 303 22.90 -20.52 -7.63
N LEU A 304 21.84 -21.21 -7.21
CA LEU A 304 21.77 -22.68 -7.27
C LEU A 304 21.83 -23.19 -8.73
N LYS A 305 21.13 -22.51 -9.62
CA LYS A 305 21.06 -22.93 -11.05
C LYS A 305 22.29 -22.55 -11.88
N ASN A 306 23.01 -21.48 -11.50
CA ASN A 306 24.14 -20.99 -12.29
C ASN A 306 25.51 -21.40 -11.72
N LYS A 307 25.58 -22.36 -10.79
CA LYS A 307 26.86 -22.75 -10.13
C LYS A 307 27.97 -23.10 -11.13
N LYS A 308 27.67 -23.80 -12.22
CA LYS A 308 28.66 -24.18 -13.26
C LYS A 308 29.05 -22.99 -14.16
N ALA A 309 28.08 -22.20 -14.61
CA ALA A 309 28.33 -21.05 -15.50
C ALA A 309 29.04 -19.88 -14.77
N ASN A 310 28.82 -19.71 -13.48
CA ASN A 310 29.43 -18.64 -12.68
C ASN A 310 30.95 -18.80 -12.44
N LYS A 311 31.51 -20.02 -12.52
CA LYS A 311 32.96 -20.20 -12.39
C LYS A 311 33.73 -19.51 -13.53
N ILE A 312 33.15 -19.50 -14.74
CA ILE A 312 33.78 -18.92 -15.93
C ILE A 312 33.44 -17.42 -16.08
N ALA A 313 32.23 -17.01 -15.65
CA ALA A 313 31.73 -15.65 -15.78
C ALA A 313 32.14 -14.72 -14.60
N LYS A 314 32.76 -15.24 -13.53
CA LYS A 314 33.08 -14.47 -12.30
C LYS A 314 34.08 -13.33 -12.54
N GLU A 315 34.89 -13.39 -13.57
CA GLU A 315 35.86 -12.34 -13.91
C GLU A 315 35.26 -11.14 -14.66
N ALA A 316 34.06 -11.27 -15.26
CA ALA A 316 33.52 -10.26 -16.18
C ALA A 316 32.50 -9.27 -15.56
N ASN A 317 31.98 -9.50 -14.33
CA ASN A 317 30.79 -8.77 -13.82
C ASN A 317 30.92 -8.24 -12.39
N SER A 318 32.05 -7.66 -11.98
CA SER A 318 32.24 -7.15 -10.61
C SER A 318 31.39 -5.90 -10.25
N SER A 319 31.10 -5.03 -11.22
CA SER A 319 30.36 -3.77 -10.96
C SER A 319 28.86 -3.99 -10.73
N THR A 320 28.24 -4.89 -11.49
CA THR A 320 26.80 -5.18 -11.35
C THR A 320 26.48 -5.93 -10.05
N ALA A 321 27.42 -6.75 -9.56
CA ALA A 321 27.25 -7.49 -8.31
C ALA A 321 27.24 -6.59 -7.07
N SER A 322 27.99 -5.48 -7.05
CA SER A 322 28.00 -4.53 -5.93
C SER A 322 26.69 -3.75 -5.84
N THR A 323 26.18 -3.27 -6.97
CA THR A 323 24.89 -2.55 -7.03
C THR A 323 23.73 -3.44 -6.56
N MET A 324 23.71 -4.71 -6.97
CA MET A 324 22.69 -5.65 -6.51
C MET A 324 22.74 -5.92 -5.00
N ARG A 325 23.92 -5.92 -4.38
CA ARG A 325 24.06 -6.09 -2.92
C ARG A 325 23.51 -4.89 -2.16
N ILE A 326 23.80 -3.68 -2.62
CA ILE A 326 23.29 -2.45 -2.00
C ILE A 326 21.76 -2.42 -2.08
N MET A 327 21.19 -2.70 -3.24
CA MET A 327 19.75 -2.72 -3.45
C MET A 327 19.02 -3.69 -2.50
N LYS A 328 19.61 -4.82 -2.14
CA LYS A 328 19.02 -5.81 -1.22
C LYS A 328 18.84 -5.31 0.21
N ILE A 329 19.67 -4.39 0.65
CA ILE A 329 19.59 -3.81 1.99
C ILE A 329 18.76 -2.53 1.94
N VAL A 330 19.00 -1.70 0.94
CA VAL A 330 18.36 -0.38 0.83
C VAL A 330 16.87 -0.50 0.55
N MET A 331 16.45 -1.40 -0.36
CA MET A 331 15.03 -1.53 -0.71
C MET A 331 14.12 -1.98 0.46
N PRO A 332 14.45 -3.01 1.25
CA PRO A 332 13.67 -3.34 2.44
C PRO A 332 13.56 -2.18 3.43
N ILE A 333 14.67 -1.43 3.66
CA ILE A 333 14.67 -0.28 4.56
C ILE A 333 13.75 0.82 4.02
N ILE A 334 13.83 1.14 2.73
CA ILE A 334 12.93 2.11 2.08
C ILE A 334 11.46 1.67 2.25
N MET A 335 11.16 0.39 2.09
CA MET A 335 9.79 -0.12 2.24
C MET A 335 9.29 -0.01 3.67
N VAL A 336 10.14 -0.27 4.67
CA VAL A 336 9.78 -0.04 6.09
C VAL A 336 9.46 1.43 6.32
N VAL A 337 10.37 2.34 5.93
CA VAL A 337 10.19 3.79 6.13
C VAL A 337 8.92 4.30 5.42
N PHE A 338 8.67 3.81 4.22
CA PHE A 338 7.50 4.21 3.43
C PHE A 338 6.20 3.75 4.08
N THR A 339 6.16 2.50 4.56
CA THR A 339 4.97 1.94 5.25
C THR A 339 4.75 2.51 6.64
N LEU A 340 5.79 3.00 7.31
CA LEU A 340 5.65 3.70 8.60
C LEU A 340 4.86 5.00 8.50
N SER A 341 5.01 5.72 7.39
CA SER A 341 4.38 7.03 7.17
C SER A 341 3.04 6.93 6.43
N ALA A 342 2.76 5.81 5.80
CA ALA A 342 1.55 5.59 5.02
C ALA A 342 0.42 5.00 5.85
N SER A 343 -0.82 5.10 5.35
CA SER A 343 -1.96 4.40 5.95
C SER A 343 -1.75 2.88 5.93
N ALA A 344 -2.38 2.18 6.88
CA ALA A 344 -2.32 0.72 6.92
C ALA A 344 -2.94 0.09 5.66
N SER A 345 -3.94 0.73 5.03
CA SER A 345 -4.51 0.30 3.74
C SER A 345 -3.45 0.22 2.64
N PHE A 346 -2.57 1.21 2.57
CA PHE A 346 -1.43 1.20 1.64
C PHE A 346 -0.37 0.16 2.02
N GLY A 347 -0.10 0.02 3.32
CA GLY A 347 0.79 -1.04 3.83
C GLY A 347 0.29 -2.44 3.47
N LEU A 348 -1.01 -2.69 3.58
CA LEU A 348 -1.65 -3.94 3.15
C LEU A 348 -1.50 -4.19 1.65
N TYR A 349 -1.70 -3.15 0.84
CA TYR A 349 -1.45 -3.23 -0.59
C TYR A 349 0.01 -3.63 -0.90
N ILE A 350 0.99 -2.99 -0.27
CA ILE A 350 2.42 -3.32 -0.47
C ILE A 350 2.70 -4.75 -0.04
N LEU A 351 2.22 -5.16 1.13
CA LEU A 351 2.42 -6.51 1.64
C LEU A 351 1.83 -7.57 0.69
N ALA A 352 0.56 -7.41 0.30
CA ALA A 352 -0.12 -8.30 -0.62
C ALA A 352 0.56 -8.34 -1.99
N SER A 353 0.97 -7.17 -2.51
CA SER A 353 1.69 -7.03 -3.77
C SER A 353 3.03 -7.77 -3.76
N ASN A 354 3.81 -7.65 -2.67
CA ASN A 354 5.09 -8.34 -2.53
C ASN A 354 4.92 -9.86 -2.44
N ILE A 355 3.95 -10.33 -1.64
CA ILE A 355 3.64 -11.77 -1.52
C ILE A 355 3.18 -12.34 -2.87
N ALA A 356 2.26 -11.67 -3.55
CA ALA A 356 1.77 -12.10 -4.86
C ALA A 356 2.89 -12.10 -5.91
N THR A 357 3.72 -11.06 -5.93
CA THR A 357 4.86 -10.96 -6.84
C THR A 357 5.88 -12.06 -6.57
N MET A 358 6.14 -12.41 -5.31
CA MET A 358 7.03 -13.52 -4.95
C MET A 358 6.45 -14.85 -5.42
N ALA A 359 5.21 -15.16 -5.09
CA ALA A 359 4.57 -16.43 -5.45
C ALA A 359 4.43 -16.62 -6.97
N LEU A 360 3.82 -15.64 -7.66
CA LEU A 360 3.66 -15.66 -9.11
C LEU A 360 5.00 -15.57 -9.83
N GLY A 361 5.95 -14.86 -9.23
CA GLY A 361 7.32 -14.75 -9.70
C GLY A 361 8.05 -16.09 -9.73
N GLU A 362 7.92 -16.91 -8.68
CA GLU A 362 8.53 -18.25 -8.67
C GLU A 362 7.84 -19.18 -9.67
N ILE A 363 6.51 -19.16 -9.76
CA ILE A 363 5.76 -19.95 -10.74
C ILE A 363 6.22 -19.61 -12.16
N THR A 364 6.27 -18.33 -12.51
CA THR A 364 6.73 -17.90 -13.85
C THR A 364 8.18 -18.28 -14.11
N THR A 365 9.05 -18.22 -13.09
CA THR A 365 10.45 -18.64 -13.21
C THR A 365 10.58 -20.14 -13.48
N LEU A 366 9.79 -20.96 -12.80
CA LEU A 366 9.78 -22.43 -13.04
C LEU A 366 9.33 -22.75 -14.47
N ILE A 367 8.28 -22.09 -14.96
CA ILE A 367 7.78 -22.27 -16.33
C ILE A 367 8.85 -21.86 -17.36
N VAL A 368 9.45 -20.66 -17.19
CA VAL A 368 10.50 -20.16 -18.08
C VAL A 368 11.71 -21.09 -18.10
N ASP A 369 12.13 -21.60 -16.94
CA ASP A 369 13.25 -22.53 -16.84
C ASP A 369 12.95 -23.87 -17.52
N ALA A 370 11.72 -24.38 -17.41
CA ALA A 370 11.29 -25.57 -18.11
C ALA A 370 11.33 -25.38 -19.66
N MET A 371 10.81 -24.22 -20.13
CA MET A 371 10.80 -23.88 -21.55
C MET A 371 12.20 -23.69 -22.15
N THR A 372 13.13 -23.14 -21.36
CA THR A 372 14.50 -22.83 -21.80
C THR A 372 15.51 -23.93 -21.46
N LYS A 373 15.07 -25.06 -20.87
CA LYS A 373 15.95 -26.14 -20.39
C LYS A 373 16.87 -26.70 -21.50
N LYS A 374 16.33 -26.97 -22.69
CA LYS A 374 17.13 -27.48 -23.82
C LYS A 374 18.23 -26.50 -24.25
N GLN A 375 17.89 -25.20 -24.33
CA GLN A 375 18.84 -24.16 -24.71
C GLN A 375 19.94 -24.00 -23.65
N ARG A 376 19.55 -24.06 -22.37
CA ARG A 376 20.51 -24.00 -21.24
C ARG A 376 21.50 -25.17 -21.30
N LEU A 377 21.02 -26.39 -21.46
CA LEU A 377 21.91 -27.58 -21.54
C LEU A 377 22.88 -27.46 -22.69
N ALA A 378 22.43 -27.01 -23.88
CA ALA A 378 23.31 -26.81 -25.03
C ALA A 378 24.40 -25.77 -24.77
N VAL A 379 24.07 -24.66 -24.10
CA VAL A 379 25.04 -23.61 -23.70
C VAL A 379 26.02 -24.17 -22.67
N GLU A 380 25.55 -24.89 -21.64
CA GLU A 380 26.42 -25.53 -20.63
C GLU A 380 27.42 -26.49 -21.27
N GLU A 381 26.99 -27.32 -22.26
CA GLU A 381 27.86 -28.25 -22.99
C GLU A 381 28.94 -27.52 -23.83
N GLU A 382 28.55 -26.44 -24.54
CA GLU A 382 29.49 -25.61 -25.28
C GLU A 382 30.54 -24.96 -24.35
N LEU A 383 30.12 -24.42 -23.21
CA LEU A 383 31.02 -23.84 -22.21
C LEU A 383 31.97 -24.88 -21.59
N GLU A 384 31.48 -26.10 -21.35
CA GLU A 384 32.31 -27.20 -20.82
C GLU A 384 33.37 -27.65 -21.85
N LYS A 385 32.99 -27.77 -23.14
CA LYS A 385 33.94 -28.04 -24.21
C LYS A 385 35.04 -26.99 -24.34
N GLU A 386 34.68 -25.69 -24.25
CA GLU A 386 35.66 -24.59 -24.30
C GLU A 386 36.55 -24.56 -23.04
N ALA A 387 36.00 -24.82 -21.84
CA ALA A 387 36.77 -24.94 -20.62
C ALA A 387 37.81 -26.08 -20.71
N ASN A 388 37.41 -27.24 -21.16
CA ASN A 388 38.30 -28.39 -21.35
C ASN A 388 39.38 -28.10 -22.39
N ARG A 389 39.11 -27.35 -23.45
CA ARG A 389 40.09 -26.86 -24.42
C ARG A 389 41.14 -25.94 -23.82
N LEU A 390 40.70 -25.03 -22.89
CA LEU A 390 41.59 -24.08 -22.21
C LEU A 390 42.50 -24.78 -21.19
N ILE A 391 41.96 -25.78 -20.47
CA ILE A 391 42.72 -26.63 -19.54
C ILE A 391 43.81 -27.39 -20.31
N LYS A 392 43.48 -28.07 -21.42
CA LYS A 392 44.45 -28.75 -22.25
C LYS A 392 45.54 -27.85 -22.83
N LYS A 393 45.26 -26.55 -22.98
CA LYS A 393 46.25 -25.56 -23.43
C LYS A 393 47.04 -24.91 -22.29
N GLY A 394 46.95 -25.40 -21.07
CA GLY A 394 47.66 -24.86 -19.88
C GLY A 394 47.31 -23.42 -19.50
N LYS A 395 46.15 -22.92 -20.01
CA LYS A 395 45.68 -21.54 -19.80
C LYS A 395 44.68 -21.40 -18.66
N PHE A 396 44.31 -22.51 -18.03
CA PHE A 396 43.43 -22.56 -16.84
C PHE A 396 43.96 -23.57 -15.84
N LYS A 397 44.10 -23.20 -14.59
CA LYS A 397 44.28 -24.13 -13.46
C LYS A 397 42.87 -24.51 -12.93
N GLU A 398 42.68 -25.79 -12.56
CA GLU A 398 41.45 -26.30 -11.94
C GLU A 398 40.95 -25.50 -10.73
#